data_1a69fd74373e0e9fb0a0aa765291e976
#
_entry.id   1a69fd74373e0e9fb0a0aa765291e976
#
_cell.length_a   1.000
_cell.length_b   1.000
_cell.length_c   1.000
_cell.angle_alpha   90.00
_cell.angle_beta   90.00
_cell.angle_gamma   90.00
#
_symmetry.space_group_name_H-M   'P 1'
#
loop_
_entity.id
_entity.type
_entity.pdbx_description
1 polymer ?
#
loop_
_entity_poly.entity_id
_entity_poly.type
_entity_poly.pdbx_seq_one_letter_code
_entity_poly.pdbx_strand_id
1 'polypeptide(L)'
;MARGALDLRADGVRLVADRGWLAMASEGLRLYSYWRSSASYRVRIALNLKGLDYDLVPVNLVAGAGEQHSVEYRMVNPQELVPVLFDGERIIRQSQAIIEYLDETYDGEAKLLPAIARDRARVRALAQTIACDIHPLNNTRVMQYLEREFKVPEAGRERWMRHWMTQGFGAIEELLADNPSTGIYCEGDEPTMADIFLIPQVYNAVRWSVDMSPFPIIRRINDSCMRLEEFERAKPENQPDAPKG
;
A
#
# COMPACT_ATOMS: atom_id res chain seq x y z
N MET A 1 -35.30 -5.30 9.00
CA MET A 1 -34.49 -4.61 10.01
C MET A 1 -33.35 -3.91 9.27
N ALA A 2 -33.33 -2.57 9.32
CA ALA A 2 -32.43 -1.75 8.54
C ALA A 2 -30.97 -1.96 8.98
N ARG A 3 -30.11 -2.31 8.03
CA ARG A 3 -28.67 -2.47 8.21
C ARG A 3 -28.06 -1.08 8.33
N GLY A 4 -27.52 -0.77 9.49
CA GLY A 4 -26.86 0.51 9.74
C GLY A 4 -25.52 0.59 9.03
N ALA A 5 -25.48 1.15 7.82
CA ALA A 5 -24.27 1.68 7.26
C ALA A 5 -23.97 2.98 8.00
N LEU A 6 -22.88 3.05 8.76
CA LEU A 6 -22.37 4.34 9.22
C LEU A 6 -21.85 5.08 7.98
N ASP A 7 -22.62 6.06 7.53
CA ASP A 7 -22.23 6.95 6.43
C ASP A 7 -21.21 7.96 6.97
N LEU A 8 -19.95 7.57 6.96
CA LEU A 8 -18.83 8.48 7.18
C LEU A 8 -18.32 8.94 5.82
N ARG A 9 -19.09 9.75 5.13
CA ARG A 9 -18.64 10.49 3.95
C ARG A 9 -17.78 11.67 4.39
N ALA A 10 -16.51 11.42 4.58
CA ALA A 10 -15.47 12.39 4.31
C ALA A 10 -14.68 11.80 3.14
N ASP A 11 -14.70 12.45 2.00
CA ASP A 11 -13.75 12.25 0.90
C ASP A 11 -13.83 10.93 0.09
N GLY A 12 -15.02 10.45 -0.26
CA GLY A 12 -15.17 9.33 -1.20
C GLY A 12 -14.93 7.92 -0.64
N VAL A 13 -14.64 7.79 0.66
CA VAL A 13 -14.44 6.50 1.33
C VAL A 13 -15.61 6.19 2.26
N ARG A 14 -16.28 5.05 2.05
CA ARG A 14 -17.33 4.56 2.92
C ARG A 14 -16.86 3.34 3.71
N LEU A 15 -16.93 3.41 5.04
CA LEU A 15 -16.65 2.27 5.90
C LEU A 15 -17.84 1.31 5.91
N VAL A 16 -17.61 0.04 5.57
CA VAL A 16 -18.63 -1.02 5.64
C VAL A 16 -18.44 -1.83 6.92
N ALA A 17 -19.37 -1.66 7.86
CA ALA A 17 -19.35 -2.36 9.14
C ALA A 17 -19.92 -3.80 9.07
N ASP A 18 -20.73 -4.10 8.07
CA ASP A 18 -21.35 -5.45 7.90
C ASP A 18 -20.40 -6.37 7.13
N ARG A 19 -19.81 -7.32 7.86
CA ARG A 19 -18.76 -8.22 7.40
C ARG A 19 -19.30 -9.47 6.69
N GLY A 20 -20.32 -9.34 5.88
CA GLY A 20 -20.60 -10.36 4.90
C GLY A 20 -19.45 -10.43 3.89
N TRP A 21 -18.39 -11.17 4.19
CA TRP A 21 -17.15 -11.25 3.38
C TRP A 21 -17.40 -11.53 1.90
N LEU A 22 -18.52 -12.16 1.60
CA LEU A 22 -19.03 -12.47 0.26
C LEU A 22 -20.37 -11.80 -0.02
N ALA A 23 -20.76 -10.78 0.76
CA ALA A 23 -22.02 -10.09 0.54
C ALA A 23 -22.07 -9.54 -0.88
N MET A 24 -23.06 -10.04 -1.59
CA MET A 24 -23.48 -9.85 -2.96
C MET A 24 -23.07 -8.48 -3.54
N ALA A 25 -22.69 -8.49 -4.80
CA ALA A 25 -22.30 -7.37 -5.62
C ALA A 25 -22.94 -6.04 -5.20
N SER A 26 -22.16 -5.18 -4.52
CA SER A 26 -22.44 -3.75 -4.52
C SER A 26 -21.99 -3.22 -5.86
N GLU A 27 -22.77 -2.36 -6.48
CA GLU A 27 -22.25 -1.54 -7.57
C GLU A 27 -21.12 -0.67 -7.01
N GLY A 28 -19.91 -0.78 -7.57
CA GLY A 28 -18.75 0.01 -7.17
C GLY A 28 -17.57 -0.78 -6.61
N LEU A 29 -16.53 -0.04 -6.28
CA LEU A 29 -15.27 -0.58 -5.76
C LEU A 29 -15.35 -0.85 -4.25
N ARG A 30 -14.82 -2.00 -3.81
CA ARG A 30 -14.65 -2.32 -2.39
C ARG A 30 -13.22 -2.76 -2.13
N LEU A 31 -12.56 -2.09 -1.17
CA LEU A 31 -11.18 -2.37 -0.78
C LEU A 31 -11.14 -3.05 0.59
N TYR A 32 -10.75 -4.32 0.62
CA TYR A 32 -10.38 -5.02 1.85
C TYR A 32 -8.99 -4.57 2.27
N SER A 33 -8.89 -3.96 3.41
CA SER A 33 -7.73 -3.17 3.82
C SER A 33 -7.46 -3.32 5.32
N TYR A 34 -6.24 -3.00 5.69
CA TYR A 34 -5.86 -2.73 7.08
C TYR A 34 -5.15 -1.37 7.14
N TRP A 35 -5.56 -0.51 8.05
CA TRP A 35 -5.10 0.88 8.13
C TRP A 35 -3.58 1.02 8.00
N ARG A 36 -2.80 0.18 8.69
CA ARG A 36 -1.33 0.24 8.74
C ARG A 36 -0.62 -0.62 7.69
N SER A 37 -1.33 -1.33 6.84
CA SER A 37 -0.72 -2.14 5.78
C SER A 37 -0.10 -1.26 4.70
N SER A 38 1.22 -1.38 4.49
CA SER A 38 1.90 -0.67 3.39
C SER A 38 1.34 -1.03 2.03
N ALA A 39 0.98 -2.30 1.80
CA ALA A 39 0.39 -2.74 0.53
C ALA A 39 -1.03 -2.16 0.32
N SER A 40 -1.84 -2.03 1.38
CA SER A 40 -3.13 -1.36 1.31
C SER A 40 -2.97 0.16 1.12
N TYR A 41 -1.97 0.75 1.75
CA TYR A 41 -1.68 2.19 1.60
C TYR A 41 -1.37 2.52 0.13
N ARG A 42 -0.64 1.68 -0.60
CA ARG A 42 -0.41 1.82 -2.05
C ARG A 42 -1.73 1.92 -2.82
N VAL A 43 -2.65 1.01 -2.57
CA VAL A 43 -3.93 0.97 -3.30
C VAL A 43 -4.80 2.18 -2.94
N ARG A 44 -4.80 2.63 -1.69
CA ARG A 44 -5.51 3.85 -1.29
C ARG A 44 -4.98 5.10 -2.00
N ILE A 45 -3.64 5.24 -2.12
CA ILE A 45 -3.03 6.32 -2.89
C ILE A 45 -3.50 6.27 -4.36
N ALA A 46 -3.44 5.09 -4.97
CA ALA A 46 -3.85 4.91 -6.37
C ALA A 46 -5.32 5.28 -6.60
N LEU A 47 -6.22 4.82 -5.71
CA LEU A 47 -7.64 5.16 -5.78
C LEU A 47 -7.86 6.68 -5.66
N ASN A 48 -7.17 7.33 -4.73
CA ASN A 48 -7.25 8.77 -4.55
C ASN A 48 -6.73 9.54 -5.76
N LEU A 49 -5.56 9.18 -6.32
CA LEU A 49 -5.00 9.81 -7.52
C LEU A 49 -5.90 9.64 -8.75
N LYS A 50 -6.64 8.54 -8.82
CA LYS A 50 -7.63 8.28 -9.88
C LYS A 50 -8.99 8.94 -9.62
N GLY A 51 -9.17 9.59 -8.47
CA GLY A 51 -10.46 10.17 -8.06
C GLY A 51 -11.58 9.15 -7.91
N LEU A 52 -11.26 7.91 -7.54
CA LEU A 52 -12.21 6.80 -7.45
C LEU A 52 -12.74 6.63 -6.04
N ASP A 53 -14.06 6.69 -5.90
CA ASP A 53 -14.75 6.36 -4.66
C ASP A 53 -14.74 4.85 -4.40
N TYR A 54 -14.63 4.46 -3.15
CA TYR A 54 -14.65 3.04 -2.77
C TYR A 54 -15.19 2.80 -1.36
N ASP A 55 -15.74 1.62 -1.16
CA ASP A 55 -16.11 1.11 0.15
C ASP A 55 -14.89 0.46 0.81
N LEU A 56 -14.52 0.90 2.01
CA LEU A 56 -13.44 0.30 2.79
C LEU A 56 -13.99 -0.78 3.72
N VAL A 57 -13.49 -2.01 3.56
CA VAL A 57 -13.79 -3.16 4.41
C VAL A 57 -12.56 -3.47 5.26
N PRO A 58 -12.58 -3.15 6.57
CA PRO A 58 -11.41 -3.36 7.41
C PRO A 58 -11.20 -4.85 7.70
N VAL A 59 -9.92 -5.27 7.64
CA VAL A 59 -9.45 -6.61 8.00
C VAL A 59 -8.38 -6.46 9.07
N ASN A 60 -8.69 -6.72 10.32
CA ASN A 60 -7.75 -6.52 11.41
C ASN A 60 -6.69 -7.63 11.46
N LEU A 61 -5.45 -7.29 11.08
CA LEU A 61 -4.34 -8.25 11.00
C LEU A 61 -3.72 -8.64 12.34
N VAL A 62 -4.09 -7.93 13.44
CA VAL A 62 -3.43 -8.11 14.74
C VAL A 62 -4.41 -8.47 15.86
N ALA A 63 -5.70 -8.32 15.68
CA ALA A 63 -6.70 -8.72 16.68
C ALA A 63 -6.80 -10.25 16.77
N GLY A 64 -6.63 -10.78 17.95
CA GLY A 64 -6.64 -12.24 18.15
C GLY A 64 -5.54 -12.95 17.35
N ALA A 65 -5.94 -13.93 16.53
CA ALA A 65 -5.03 -14.61 15.61
C ALA A 65 -4.83 -13.85 14.29
N GLY A 66 -5.56 -12.75 14.09
CA GLY A 66 -5.64 -12.01 12.83
C GLY A 66 -6.83 -12.45 11.97
N GLU A 67 -7.69 -11.50 11.59
CA GLU A 67 -8.91 -11.79 10.82
C GLU A 67 -8.62 -12.37 9.43
N GLN A 68 -7.44 -12.09 8.88
CA GLN A 68 -6.99 -12.65 7.59
C GLN A 68 -6.87 -14.18 7.61
N HIS A 69 -6.78 -14.78 8.79
CA HIS A 69 -6.68 -16.23 8.96
C HIS A 69 -8.03 -16.92 9.15
N SER A 70 -9.13 -16.15 9.14
CA SER A 70 -10.48 -16.75 9.22
C SER A 70 -10.81 -17.56 7.97
N VAL A 71 -11.70 -18.56 8.13
CA VAL A 71 -12.16 -19.39 7.00
C VAL A 71 -12.83 -18.53 5.93
N GLU A 72 -13.61 -17.56 6.36
CA GLU A 72 -14.35 -16.63 5.49
C GLU A 72 -13.40 -15.76 4.68
N TYR A 73 -12.34 -15.19 5.31
CA TYR A 73 -11.39 -14.37 4.59
C TYR A 73 -10.51 -15.19 3.62
N ARG A 74 -10.18 -16.42 3.96
CA ARG A 74 -9.46 -17.33 3.05
C ARG A 74 -10.22 -17.60 1.75
N MET A 75 -11.55 -17.57 1.77
CA MET A 75 -12.37 -17.63 0.55
C MET A 75 -12.20 -16.38 -0.32
N VAL A 76 -11.99 -15.21 0.30
CA VAL A 76 -11.68 -13.96 -0.40
C VAL A 76 -10.25 -13.97 -0.93
N ASN A 77 -9.28 -14.34 -0.08
CA ASN A 77 -7.87 -14.42 -0.47
C ASN A 77 -7.16 -15.61 0.18
N PRO A 78 -6.89 -16.68 -0.56
CA PRO A 78 -6.15 -17.84 -0.04
C PRO A 78 -4.70 -17.53 0.37
N GLN A 79 -4.15 -16.35 0.01
CA GLN A 79 -2.85 -15.89 0.50
C GLN A 79 -2.90 -15.31 1.92
N GLU A 80 -4.12 -15.06 2.46
CA GLU A 80 -4.32 -14.46 3.80
C GLU A 80 -3.65 -13.09 3.95
N LEU A 81 -3.68 -12.28 2.88
CA LEU A 81 -3.06 -10.97 2.80
C LEU A 81 -4.08 -9.90 2.37
N VAL A 82 -3.82 -8.67 2.77
CA VAL A 82 -4.45 -7.46 2.23
C VAL A 82 -3.43 -6.71 1.37
N PRO A 83 -3.85 -5.89 0.39
CA PRO A 83 -5.23 -5.58 0.00
C PRO A 83 -5.87 -6.62 -0.92
N VAL A 84 -7.21 -6.59 -0.98
CA VAL A 84 -8.01 -7.20 -2.05
C VAL A 84 -9.00 -6.15 -2.53
N LEU A 85 -9.10 -5.97 -3.85
CA LEU A 85 -10.08 -5.10 -4.47
C LEU A 85 -11.19 -5.94 -5.09
N PHE A 86 -12.43 -5.57 -4.82
CA PHE A 86 -13.60 -6.02 -5.55
C PHE A 86 -14.07 -4.90 -6.47
N ASP A 87 -14.32 -5.25 -7.72
CA ASP A 87 -15.00 -4.43 -8.71
C ASP A 87 -16.21 -5.19 -9.22
N GLY A 88 -17.37 -4.89 -8.67
CA GLY A 88 -18.53 -5.75 -8.78
C GLY A 88 -18.23 -7.17 -8.28
N GLU A 89 -18.31 -8.16 -9.18
CA GLU A 89 -18.02 -9.57 -8.87
C GLU A 89 -16.54 -9.95 -9.06
N ARG A 90 -15.73 -9.07 -9.66
CA ARG A 90 -14.30 -9.35 -9.90
C ARG A 90 -13.50 -9.16 -8.63
N ILE A 91 -12.62 -10.11 -8.37
CA ILE A 91 -11.72 -10.08 -7.21
C ILE A 91 -10.28 -9.94 -7.72
N ILE A 92 -9.64 -8.83 -7.39
CA ILE A 92 -8.26 -8.54 -7.77
C ILE A 92 -7.40 -8.53 -6.51
N ARG A 93 -6.28 -9.24 -6.57
CA ARG A 93 -5.33 -9.41 -5.46
C ARG A 93 -3.97 -8.89 -5.88
N GLN A 94 -3.09 -8.62 -4.91
CA GLN A 94 -1.77 -8.00 -5.09
C GLN A 94 -1.84 -6.52 -5.43
N SER A 95 -1.19 -5.68 -4.61
CA SER A 95 -1.26 -4.22 -4.74
C SER A 95 -0.83 -3.71 -6.11
N GLN A 96 0.19 -4.32 -6.73
CA GLN A 96 0.63 -3.93 -8.06
C GLN A 96 -0.42 -4.26 -9.12
N ALA A 97 -0.95 -5.47 -9.12
CA ALA A 97 -1.99 -5.88 -10.08
C ALA A 97 -3.26 -5.02 -9.94
N ILE A 98 -3.63 -4.67 -8.71
CA ILE A 98 -4.76 -3.77 -8.44
C ILE A 98 -4.49 -2.39 -9.05
N ILE A 99 -3.30 -1.82 -8.83
CA ILE A 99 -2.94 -0.49 -9.31
C ILE A 99 -2.89 -0.45 -10.85
N GLU A 100 -2.29 -1.45 -11.49
CA GLU A 100 -2.27 -1.56 -12.95
C GLU A 100 -3.69 -1.75 -13.50
N TYR A 101 -4.53 -2.58 -12.85
CA TYR A 101 -5.94 -2.74 -13.22
C TYR A 101 -6.71 -1.41 -13.15
N LEU A 102 -6.52 -0.63 -12.07
CA LEU A 102 -7.17 0.67 -11.93
C LEU A 102 -6.71 1.66 -13.01
N ASP A 103 -5.42 1.66 -13.34
CA ASP A 103 -4.85 2.54 -14.36
C ASP A 103 -5.33 2.21 -15.77
N GLU A 104 -5.52 0.92 -16.07
CA GLU A 104 -5.96 0.42 -17.38
C GLU A 104 -7.49 0.47 -17.57
N THR A 105 -8.26 0.32 -16.47
CA THR A 105 -9.71 0.18 -16.54
C THR A 105 -10.44 1.52 -16.38
N TYR A 106 -9.92 2.40 -15.55
CA TYR A 106 -10.56 3.66 -15.21
C TYR A 106 -9.84 4.83 -15.84
N ASP A 107 -10.52 5.52 -16.75
CA ASP A 107 -10.06 6.81 -17.25
C ASP A 107 -10.19 7.84 -16.12
N GLY A 108 -9.08 8.44 -15.73
CA GLY A 108 -9.00 9.45 -14.69
C GLY A 108 -7.97 10.51 -15.07
N GLU A 109 -7.89 11.57 -14.28
CA GLU A 109 -6.94 12.67 -14.52
C GLU A 109 -5.48 12.18 -14.46
N ALA A 110 -5.16 11.29 -13.51
CA ALA A 110 -3.81 10.76 -13.35
C ALA A 110 -3.60 9.46 -14.13
N LYS A 111 -2.48 9.38 -14.86
CA LYS A 111 -1.93 8.14 -15.40
C LYS A 111 -0.81 7.66 -14.49
N LEU A 112 -0.98 6.47 -13.91
CA LEU A 112 -0.04 5.91 -12.92
C LEU A 112 1.18 5.25 -13.57
N LEU A 113 1.08 4.93 -14.86
CA LEU A 113 2.16 4.37 -15.68
C LEU A 113 2.39 5.22 -16.95
N PRO A 114 3.67 5.52 -17.26
CA PRO A 114 4.01 6.24 -18.49
C PRO A 114 3.55 5.54 -19.77
N ALA A 115 3.19 6.30 -20.79
CA ALA A 115 2.81 5.75 -22.09
C ALA A 115 4.00 5.10 -22.83
N ILE A 116 5.22 5.62 -22.64
CA ILE A 116 6.43 5.13 -23.28
C ILE A 116 6.90 3.85 -22.59
N ALA A 117 7.10 2.79 -23.37
CA ALA A 117 7.39 1.46 -22.84
C ALA A 117 8.66 1.39 -21.97
N ARG A 118 9.73 2.09 -22.34
CA ARG A 118 10.98 2.10 -21.55
C ARG A 118 10.79 2.80 -20.20
N ASP A 119 10.06 3.92 -20.18
CA ASP A 119 9.81 4.72 -18.97
C ASP A 119 8.85 3.95 -18.04
N ARG A 120 7.84 3.30 -18.62
CA ARG A 120 6.96 2.37 -17.92
C ARG A 120 7.72 1.18 -17.32
N ALA A 121 8.73 0.64 -18.02
CA ALA A 121 9.58 -0.42 -17.48
C ALA A 121 10.41 0.05 -16.29
N ARG A 122 10.93 1.29 -16.34
CA ARG A 122 11.67 1.89 -15.21
C ARG A 122 10.75 2.10 -13.99
N VAL A 123 9.57 2.66 -14.19
CA VAL A 123 8.58 2.83 -13.10
C VAL A 123 8.23 1.49 -12.46
N ARG A 124 8.02 0.44 -13.27
CA ARG A 124 7.77 -0.90 -12.75
C ARG A 124 8.97 -1.47 -12.00
N ALA A 125 10.19 -1.26 -12.49
CA ALA A 125 11.41 -1.75 -11.84
C ALA A 125 11.57 -1.13 -10.45
N LEU A 126 11.41 0.17 -10.29
CA LEU A 126 11.44 0.85 -8.99
C LEU A 126 10.33 0.32 -8.05
N ALA A 127 9.10 0.19 -8.55
CA ALA A 127 7.99 -0.35 -7.78
C ALA A 127 8.24 -1.80 -7.35
N GLN A 128 8.81 -2.64 -8.23
CA GLN A 128 9.11 -4.04 -7.95
C GLN A 128 10.28 -4.22 -7.01
N THR A 129 11.31 -3.38 -7.06
CA THR A 129 12.37 -3.36 -6.03
C THR A 129 11.77 -3.25 -4.63
N ILE A 130 10.73 -2.44 -4.47
CA ILE A 130 10.03 -2.33 -3.20
C ILE A 130 9.12 -3.54 -2.95
N ALA A 131 8.33 -3.92 -3.94
CA ALA A 131 7.31 -4.97 -3.78
C ALA A 131 7.89 -6.38 -3.65
N CYS A 132 9.02 -6.67 -4.32
CA CYS A 132 9.59 -8.01 -4.41
C CYS A 132 10.82 -8.19 -3.53
N ASP A 133 11.61 -7.13 -3.31
CA ASP A 133 12.92 -7.26 -2.67
C ASP A 133 12.98 -6.64 -1.26
N ILE A 134 12.14 -5.62 -0.96
CA ILE A 134 12.13 -4.97 0.36
C ILE A 134 10.92 -5.42 1.18
N HIS A 135 9.71 -5.13 0.71
CA HIS A 135 8.47 -5.34 1.48
C HIS A 135 8.25 -6.79 1.94
N PRO A 136 8.50 -7.84 1.14
CA PRO A 136 8.31 -9.21 1.59
C PRO A 136 9.19 -9.59 2.78
N LEU A 137 10.41 -9.08 2.84
CA LEU A 137 11.35 -9.30 3.94
C LEU A 137 10.93 -8.55 5.23
N ASN A 138 10.12 -7.50 5.08
CA ASN A 138 9.60 -6.70 6.19
C ASN A 138 8.16 -7.07 6.58
N ASN A 139 7.57 -8.08 5.95
CA ASN A 139 6.20 -8.46 6.18
C ASN A 139 6.00 -9.07 7.58
N THR A 140 4.86 -8.77 8.20
CA THR A 140 4.49 -9.27 9.53
C THR A 140 4.60 -10.79 9.65
N ARG A 141 4.19 -11.55 8.62
CA ARG A 141 4.30 -13.01 8.61
C ARG A 141 5.75 -13.51 8.73
N VAL A 142 6.71 -12.79 8.14
CA VAL A 142 8.15 -13.13 8.24
C VAL A 142 8.63 -12.84 9.66
N MET A 143 8.27 -11.68 10.22
CA MET A 143 8.64 -11.34 11.60
C MET A 143 8.07 -12.33 12.61
N GLN A 144 6.81 -12.74 12.43
CA GLN A 144 6.16 -13.74 13.26
C GLN A 144 6.82 -15.13 13.11
N TYR A 145 7.25 -15.50 11.90
CA TYR A 145 7.93 -16.77 11.66
C TYR A 145 9.32 -16.78 12.31
N LEU A 146 10.11 -15.71 12.16
CA LEU A 146 11.40 -15.55 12.82
C LEU A 146 11.29 -15.66 14.36
N GLU A 147 10.23 -15.07 14.91
CA GLU A 147 9.97 -15.15 16.35
C GLU A 147 9.59 -16.56 16.79
N ARG A 148 8.61 -17.17 16.10
CA ARG A 148 8.03 -18.44 16.53
C ARG A 148 8.96 -19.61 16.30
N GLU A 149 9.58 -19.71 15.12
CA GLU A 149 10.39 -20.86 14.74
C GLU A 149 11.87 -20.69 15.12
N PHE A 150 12.43 -19.53 14.85
CA PHE A 150 13.85 -19.27 15.10
C PHE A 150 14.13 -18.57 16.42
N LYS A 151 13.08 -18.24 17.22
CA LYS A 151 13.21 -17.57 18.53
C LYS A 151 14.05 -16.28 18.45
N VAL A 152 14.00 -15.58 17.30
CA VAL A 152 14.72 -14.32 17.14
C VAL A 152 14.10 -13.27 18.06
N PRO A 153 14.87 -12.68 18.99
CA PRO A 153 14.38 -11.68 19.91
C PRO A 153 13.96 -10.39 19.18
N GLU A 154 13.15 -9.56 19.81
CA GLU A 154 12.63 -8.31 19.24
C GLU A 154 13.74 -7.44 18.62
N ALA A 155 14.81 -7.17 19.36
CA ALA A 155 15.96 -6.42 18.88
C ALA A 155 16.62 -7.04 17.62
N GLY A 156 16.56 -8.36 17.47
CA GLY A 156 17.02 -9.07 16.27
C GLY A 156 16.10 -8.84 15.09
N ARG A 157 14.78 -8.89 15.31
CA ARG A 157 13.78 -8.61 14.27
C ARG A 157 13.81 -7.15 13.83
N GLU A 158 14.04 -6.21 14.75
CA GLU A 158 14.24 -4.81 14.42
C GLU A 158 15.48 -4.57 13.56
N ARG A 159 16.62 -5.22 13.91
CA ARG A 159 17.82 -5.16 13.07
C ARG A 159 17.59 -5.73 11.67
N TRP A 160 16.83 -6.83 11.56
CA TRP A 160 16.41 -7.40 10.28
C TRP A 160 15.62 -6.39 9.45
N MET A 161 14.60 -5.76 10.05
CA MET A 161 13.78 -4.76 9.40
C MET A 161 14.62 -3.59 8.88
N ARG A 162 15.45 -3.00 9.74
CA ARG A 162 16.31 -1.88 9.37
C ARG A 162 17.33 -2.26 8.30
N HIS A 163 17.94 -3.43 8.41
CA HIS A 163 18.92 -3.90 7.44
C HIS A 163 18.35 -3.95 6.01
N TRP A 164 17.26 -4.65 5.82
CA TRP A 164 16.69 -4.83 4.48
C TRP A 164 16.10 -3.55 3.90
N MET A 165 15.53 -2.69 4.73
CA MET A 165 15.06 -1.38 4.27
C MET A 165 16.24 -0.48 3.87
N THR A 166 17.32 -0.43 4.67
CA THR A 166 18.50 0.37 4.34
C THR A 166 19.17 -0.10 3.07
N GLN A 167 19.35 -1.42 2.88
CA GLN A 167 19.92 -1.98 1.66
C GLN A 167 19.09 -1.62 0.42
N GLY A 168 17.77 -1.82 0.51
CA GLY A 168 16.86 -1.53 -0.59
C GLY A 168 16.78 -0.04 -0.92
N PHE A 169 16.76 0.84 0.07
CA PHE A 169 16.77 2.28 -0.17
C PHE A 169 18.10 2.77 -0.75
N GLY A 170 19.24 2.16 -0.38
CA GLY A 170 20.51 2.44 -1.02
C GLY A 170 20.46 2.22 -2.53
N ALA A 171 19.96 1.06 -2.94
CA ALA A 171 19.79 0.75 -4.36
C ALA A 171 18.80 1.70 -5.07
N ILE A 172 17.67 2.02 -4.43
CA ILE A 172 16.68 2.96 -5.01
C ILE A 172 17.27 4.36 -5.13
N GLU A 173 17.99 4.85 -4.12
CA GLU A 173 18.63 6.17 -4.15
C GLU A 173 19.62 6.30 -5.32
N GLU A 174 20.46 5.27 -5.54
CA GLU A 174 21.39 5.23 -6.67
C GLU A 174 20.65 5.19 -8.02
N LEU A 175 19.62 4.35 -8.16
CA LEU A 175 18.80 4.26 -9.37
C LEU A 175 18.07 5.58 -9.69
N LEU A 176 17.72 6.35 -8.68
CA LEU A 176 17.12 7.68 -8.84
C LEU A 176 18.16 8.71 -9.20
N ALA A 177 19.34 8.68 -8.57
CA ALA A 177 20.43 9.64 -8.79
C ALA A 177 21.00 9.56 -10.21
N ASP A 178 21.16 8.36 -10.73
CA ASP A 178 21.82 8.11 -12.02
C ASP A 178 20.89 8.32 -13.24
N ASN A 179 19.65 8.71 -13.04
CA ASN A 179 18.70 8.79 -14.14
C ASN A 179 18.13 10.20 -14.33
N PRO A 180 18.31 10.82 -15.53
CA PRO A 180 17.81 12.16 -15.83
C PRO A 180 16.29 12.27 -15.85
N SER A 181 15.56 11.13 -15.95
CA SER A 181 14.10 11.13 -15.83
C SER A 181 13.59 11.28 -14.40
N THR A 182 14.47 11.23 -13.39
CA THR A 182 14.09 11.54 -12.01
C THR A 182 13.85 13.05 -11.89
N GLY A 183 12.58 13.41 -11.74
CA GLY A 183 12.13 14.81 -11.63
C GLY A 183 11.74 15.19 -10.20
N ILE A 184 10.61 15.86 -10.09
CA ILE A 184 9.97 16.12 -8.79
C ILE A 184 9.64 14.80 -8.09
N TYR A 185 9.22 13.80 -8.86
CA TYR A 185 8.89 12.44 -8.43
C TYR A 185 9.89 11.41 -8.97
N CYS A 186 9.62 10.14 -8.75
CA CYS A 186 10.51 9.05 -9.20
C CYS A 186 10.70 9.02 -10.73
N GLU A 187 9.68 9.43 -11.48
CA GLU A 187 9.71 9.54 -12.94
C GLU A 187 9.00 10.83 -13.35
N GLY A 188 9.75 11.86 -13.74
CA GLY A 188 9.22 13.14 -14.17
C GLY A 188 8.58 13.97 -13.07
N ASP A 189 7.61 14.79 -13.46
CA ASP A 189 7.01 15.82 -12.60
C ASP A 189 5.56 15.53 -12.20
N GLU A 190 5.09 14.30 -12.45
CA GLU A 190 3.81 13.78 -11.99
C GLU A 190 4.00 12.47 -11.21
N PRO A 191 3.20 12.20 -10.17
CA PRO A 191 3.31 10.96 -9.40
C PRO A 191 3.01 9.74 -10.24
N THR A 192 3.83 8.70 -10.09
CA THR A 192 3.67 7.42 -10.80
C THR A 192 3.50 6.26 -9.82
N MET A 193 3.32 5.05 -10.35
CA MET A 193 3.31 3.84 -9.55
C MET A 193 4.59 3.67 -8.72
N ALA A 194 5.74 4.19 -9.17
CA ALA A 194 6.98 4.13 -8.37
C ALA A 194 6.84 4.90 -7.05
N ASP A 195 6.24 6.09 -7.09
CA ASP A 195 5.99 6.91 -5.90
C ASP A 195 4.95 6.27 -4.98
N ILE A 196 3.89 5.70 -5.56
CA ILE A 196 2.86 4.94 -4.84
C ILE A 196 3.47 3.79 -4.03
N PHE A 197 4.53 3.16 -4.52
CA PHE A 197 5.23 2.11 -3.81
C PHE A 197 6.24 2.65 -2.80
N LEU A 198 6.94 3.74 -3.15
CA LEU A 198 7.99 4.32 -2.34
C LEU A 198 7.45 4.89 -1.02
N ILE A 199 6.40 5.70 -1.08
CA ILE A 199 5.90 6.43 0.10
C ILE A 199 5.47 5.53 1.25
N PRO A 200 4.67 4.45 1.04
CA PRO A 200 4.35 3.49 2.10
C PRO A 200 5.57 2.76 2.66
N GLN A 201 6.63 2.60 1.87
CA GLN A 201 7.87 1.99 2.34
C GLN A 201 8.69 2.97 3.18
N VAL A 202 8.73 4.26 2.82
CA VAL A 202 9.33 5.33 3.64
C VAL A 202 8.59 5.46 4.97
N TYR A 203 7.25 5.47 4.95
CA TYR A 203 6.45 5.44 6.18
C TYR A 203 6.83 4.28 7.10
N ASN A 204 6.99 3.08 6.52
CA ASN A 204 7.39 1.90 7.29
C ASN A 204 8.81 2.04 7.84
N ALA A 205 9.74 2.61 7.08
CA ALA A 205 11.12 2.83 7.51
C ALA A 205 11.22 3.81 8.69
N VAL A 206 10.51 4.92 8.61
CA VAL A 206 10.44 5.92 9.70
C VAL A 206 9.89 5.27 10.98
N ARG A 207 8.84 4.46 10.85
CA ARG A 207 8.24 3.74 11.98
C ARG A 207 9.24 2.77 12.65
N TRP A 208 10.15 2.17 11.88
CA TRP A 208 11.20 1.28 12.39
C TRP A 208 12.52 1.99 12.69
N SER A 209 12.50 3.32 12.73
CA SER A 209 13.67 4.16 13.06
C SER A 209 14.88 3.87 12.15
N VAL A 210 14.61 3.70 10.85
CA VAL A 210 15.67 3.69 9.83
C VAL A 210 16.19 5.11 9.68
N ASP A 211 17.52 5.27 9.69
CA ASP A 211 18.13 6.55 9.36
C ASP A 211 17.93 6.87 7.88
N MET A 212 17.14 7.91 7.61
CA MET A 212 16.85 8.36 6.25
C MET A 212 17.83 9.44 5.76
N SER A 213 18.81 9.86 6.56
CA SER A 213 19.77 10.90 6.17
C SER A 213 20.63 10.53 4.95
N PRO A 214 21.00 9.24 4.70
CA PRO A 214 21.75 8.86 3.52
C PRO A 214 20.95 8.89 2.20
N PHE A 215 19.62 9.13 2.25
CA PHE A 215 18.72 9.03 1.10
C PHE A 215 18.06 10.38 0.76
N PRO A 216 18.83 11.40 0.33
CA PRO A 216 18.30 12.76 0.12
C PRO A 216 17.28 12.84 -1.01
N ILE A 217 17.40 12.04 -2.09
CA ILE A 217 16.45 12.06 -3.21
C ILE A 217 15.12 11.40 -2.77
N ILE A 218 15.18 10.26 -2.10
CA ILE A 218 13.99 9.60 -1.54
C ILE A 218 13.25 10.54 -0.59
N ARG A 219 13.98 11.25 0.29
CA ARG A 219 13.38 12.23 1.22
C ARG A 219 12.70 13.36 0.47
N ARG A 220 13.36 13.94 -0.53
CA ARG A 220 12.81 15.01 -1.36
C ARG A 220 11.52 14.58 -2.07
N ILE A 221 11.53 13.38 -2.66
CA ILE A 221 10.35 12.81 -3.33
C ILE A 221 9.23 12.58 -2.31
N ASN A 222 9.55 12.01 -1.15
CA ASN A 222 8.58 11.83 -0.08
C ASN A 222 7.93 13.16 0.32
N ASP A 223 8.73 14.20 0.53
CA ASP A 223 8.21 15.51 0.92
C ASP A 223 7.33 16.13 -0.18
N SER A 224 7.64 15.85 -1.46
CA SER A 224 6.81 16.30 -2.58
C SER A 224 5.47 15.55 -2.63
N CYS A 225 5.50 14.23 -2.51
CA CYS A 225 4.29 13.40 -2.47
C CYS A 225 3.37 13.77 -1.29
N MET A 226 3.95 14.02 -0.11
CA MET A 226 3.18 14.33 1.10
C MET A 226 2.53 15.73 1.10
N ARG A 227 2.80 16.56 0.08
CA ARG A 227 2.05 17.81 -0.16
C ARG A 227 0.76 17.58 -0.97
N LEU A 228 0.63 16.43 -1.60
CA LEU A 228 -0.56 16.06 -2.35
C LEU A 228 -1.62 15.48 -1.40
N GLU A 229 -2.84 15.96 -1.54
CA GLU A 229 -3.96 15.54 -0.71
C GLU A 229 -4.23 14.03 -0.83
N GLU A 230 -4.04 13.47 -2.01
CA GLU A 230 -4.25 12.06 -2.34
C GLU A 230 -3.36 11.14 -1.50
N PHE A 231 -2.12 11.55 -1.25
CA PHE A 231 -1.17 10.83 -0.40
C PHE A 231 -1.48 11.04 1.09
N GLU A 232 -1.77 12.28 1.48
CA GLU A 232 -2.09 12.63 2.87
C GLU A 232 -3.35 11.89 3.35
N ARG A 233 -4.42 11.90 2.55
CA ARG A 233 -5.68 11.19 2.85
C ARG A 233 -5.47 9.68 2.98
N ALA A 234 -4.56 9.10 2.20
CA ALA A 234 -4.27 7.67 2.22
C ALA A 234 -3.41 7.23 3.41
N LYS A 235 -2.84 8.14 4.20
CA LYS A 235 -2.02 7.82 5.38
C LYS A 235 -2.71 6.84 6.32
N PRO A 236 -1.94 5.97 6.99
CA PRO A 236 -2.48 5.04 7.99
C PRO A 236 -3.33 5.71 9.07
N GLU A 237 -2.85 6.82 9.64
CA GLU A 237 -3.51 7.53 10.74
C GLU A 237 -4.85 8.16 10.33
N ASN A 238 -5.01 8.45 9.04
CA ASN A 238 -6.22 9.07 8.49
C ASN A 238 -7.28 8.03 8.08
N GLN A 239 -7.03 6.74 8.30
CA GLN A 239 -7.98 5.70 7.91
C GLN A 239 -9.08 5.51 8.96
N PRO A 240 -10.32 5.18 8.53
CA PRO A 240 -11.45 5.01 9.45
C PRO A 240 -11.26 3.87 10.45
N ASP A 241 -10.44 2.88 10.12
CA ASP A 241 -10.11 1.72 10.97
C ASP A 241 -8.83 1.92 11.81
N ALA A 242 -8.22 3.11 11.75
CA ALA A 242 -7.11 3.46 12.63
C ALA A 242 -7.57 3.64 14.08
N PRO A 243 -6.74 3.28 15.08
CA PRO A 243 -7.05 3.58 16.48
C PRO A 243 -7.26 5.08 16.66
N LYS A 244 -8.37 5.44 17.26
CA LYS A 244 -8.56 6.82 17.72
C LYS A 244 -7.69 7.02 18.95
N GLY A 245 -6.69 7.91 18.86
CA GLY A 245 -5.82 8.30 19.96
C GLY A 245 -6.57 8.82 21.19
#